data_7427cd1999c3ca2c0c9aa82221c7da17
#
_entry.id   7427cd1999c3ca2c0c9aa82221c7da17
#
_cell.length_a   1.000
_cell.length_b   1.000
_cell.length_c   1.000
_cell.angle_alpha   90.00
_cell.angle_beta   90.00
_cell.angle_gamma   90.00
#
_symmetry.space_group_name_H-M   'P 1'
#
loop_
_entity.id
_entity.type
_entity.pdbx_description
1 polymer ?
#
loop_
_entity_poly.entity_id
_entity_poly.type
_entity_poly.pdbx_seq_one_letter_code
_entity_poly.pdbx_strand_id
1 'polypeptide(L)'
;MKSIAEKVIRNTNAYKIIYGEKKRGELSHAYLIVCPDGVMLKTYMKLFASLIMCENDGACGECRPCRLIDKEAYADCDFYPKDGDKIKTADIDDLVSKTIIRPIESDIRMFVLVGAENMTAEAQNKILKTLEEPPRNVCILIGATTDNALLPTVKSRVKRLDVPPFSDGEIKRALGDEYPDKAKLESAIALGGGKIGSVIKAYTDGNAEKMQAFCREVLFSMRSSKDVAKYSSKINKDNIKDFISILKSEVANLLVKDNRKAEDYGYVTGALIAISDMLSEKERALYYNANAVMVADSVLLAILGEKYKWQKL
;
A
#
# COMPACT_ATOMS: atom_id res chain seq x y z
N MET A 1 -8.26 -5.89 11.11
CA MET A 1 -7.40 -4.86 10.44
C MET A 1 -6.52 -4.08 11.42
N LYS A 2 -7.02 -3.63 12.59
CA LYS A 2 -6.20 -2.88 13.57
C LYS A 2 -5.01 -3.71 14.09
N SER A 3 -5.23 -4.93 14.54
CA SER A 3 -4.19 -5.86 14.99
C SER A 3 -3.08 -6.07 13.93
N ILE A 4 -3.47 -6.20 12.67
CA ILE A 4 -2.55 -6.34 11.53
C ILE A 4 -1.73 -5.06 11.34
N ALA A 5 -2.38 -3.89 11.35
CA ALA A 5 -1.71 -2.60 11.23
C ALA A 5 -0.66 -2.42 12.33
N GLU A 6 -0.98 -2.79 13.56
CA GLU A 6 -0.06 -2.71 14.69
C GLU A 6 1.19 -3.58 14.51
N LYS A 7 1.01 -4.82 14.02
CA LYS A 7 2.12 -5.76 13.81
C LYS A 7 3.19 -5.22 12.83
N VAL A 8 2.78 -4.43 11.84
CA VAL A 8 3.71 -3.91 10.81
C VAL A 8 4.15 -2.48 11.08
N ILE A 9 3.25 -1.58 11.47
CA ILE A 9 3.56 -0.15 11.63
C ILE A 9 4.52 0.10 12.77
N ARG A 10 4.44 -0.63 13.88
CA ARG A 10 5.35 -0.48 15.04
C ARG A 10 6.83 -0.67 14.67
N ASN A 11 7.11 -1.42 13.62
CA ASN A 11 8.48 -1.67 13.16
C ASN A 11 9.01 -0.60 12.20
N THR A 12 8.13 0.28 11.67
CA THR A 12 8.52 1.32 10.73
C THR A 12 9.32 2.44 11.38
N ASN A 13 10.17 3.09 10.58
CA ASN A 13 10.90 4.28 11.04
C ASN A 13 9.95 5.42 11.42
N ALA A 14 8.84 5.59 10.69
CA ALA A 14 7.83 6.59 11.00
C ALA A 14 7.29 6.44 12.43
N TYR A 15 6.93 5.21 12.82
CA TYR A 15 6.47 4.93 14.18
C TYR A 15 7.55 5.21 15.23
N LYS A 16 8.76 4.71 15.01
CA LYS A 16 9.89 4.86 15.94
C LYS A 16 10.26 6.33 16.18
N ILE A 17 10.22 7.14 15.12
CA ILE A 17 10.50 8.58 15.21
C ILE A 17 9.44 9.27 16.08
N ILE A 18 8.14 9.12 15.75
CA ILE A 18 7.05 9.75 16.53
C ILE A 18 7.06 9.27 17.98
N TYR A 19 7.26 7.97 18.19
CA TYR A 19 7.37 7.39 19.53
C TYR A 19 8.51 8.01 20.34
N GLY A 20 9.69 8.14 19.75
CA GLY A 20 10.85 8.75 20.40
C GLY A 20 10.63 10.24 20.71
N GLU A 21 10.01 11.00 19.81
CA GLU A 21 9.67 12.41 20.03
C GLU A 21 8.64 12.57 21.15
N LYS A 22 7.61 11.72 21.16
CA LYS A 22 6.64 11.72 22.27
C LYS A 22 7.31 11.49 23.62
N LYS A 23 8.22 10.50 23.70
CA LYS A 23 8.95 10.19 24.95
C LYS A 23 9.82 11.35 25.44
N ARG A 24 10.34 12.18 24.53
CA ARG A 24 11.13 13.37 24.89
C ARG A 24 10.30 14.64 25.08
N GLY A 25 9.00 14.59 24.80
CA GLY A 25 8.15 15.78 24.80
C GLY A 25 8.44 16.76 23.64
N GLU A 26 9.00 16.28 22.53
CA GLU A 26 9.47 17.06 21.38
C GLU A 26 8.64 16.80 20.11
N LEU A 27 7.34 16.54 20.27
CA LEU A 27 6.45 16.29 19.13
C LEU A 27 6.44 17.49 18.19
N SER A 28 6.53 17.21 16.89
CA SER A 28 6.33 18.22 15.85
C SER A 28 4.86 18.66 15.83
N HIS A 29 4.64 19.93 15.49
CA HIS A 29 3.29 20.48 15.30
C HIS A 29 2.56 19.90 14.10
N ALA A 30 3.29 19.38 13.10
CA ALA A 30 2.71 18.77 11.92
C ALA A 30 3.57 17.62 11.35
N TYR A 31 2.93 16.49 11.02
CA TYR A 31 3.54 15.36 10.36
C TYR A 31 2.84 15.07 9.04
N LEU A 32 3.60 14.72 8.01
CA LEU A 32 3.11 14.16 6.75
C LEU A 32 3.52 12.69 6.68
N ILE A 33 2.55 11.80 6.80
CA ILE A 33 2.75 10.35 6.65
C ILE A 33 2.45 9.97 5.20
N VAL A 34 3.47 9.57 4.45
CA VAL A 34 3.33 9.10 3.07
C VAL A 34 3.31 7.57 3.09
N CYS A 35 2.16 6.99 2.72
CA CYS A 35 1.95 5.55 2.70
C CYS A 35 1.18 5.13 1.44
N PRO A 36 1.77 4.34 0.52
CA PRO A 36 1.12 3.98 -0.75
C PRO A 36 -0.06 3.02 -0.61
N ASP A 37 -0.37 2.54 0.60
CA ASP A 37 -1.50 1.66 0.88
C ASP A 37 -2.77 2.48 1.20
N GLY A 38 -3.48 2.92 0.17
CA GLY A 38 -4.69 3.74 0.33
C GLY A 38 -5.82 3.03 1.08
N VAL A 39 -5.90 1.70 1.00
CA VAL A 39 -6.93 0.91 1.72
C VAL A 39 -6.69 0.96 3.22
N MET A 40 -5.44 0.89 3.65
CA MET A 40 -5.06 0.89 5.06
C MET A 40 -4.75 2.29 5.60
N LEU A 41 -4.64 3.31 4.75
CA LEU A 41 -4.19 4.65 5.14
C LEU A 41 -4.94 5.18 6.37
N LYS A 42 -6.28 5.13 6.36
CA LYS A 42 -7.09 5.60 7.50
C LYS A 42 -6.79 4.82 8.79
N THR A 43 -6.60 3.50 8.67
CA THR A 43 -6.25 2.64 9.83
C THR A 43 -4.87 3.00 10.38
N TYR A 44 -3.90 3.26 9.51
CA TYR A 44 -2.57 3.68 9.92
C TYR A 44 -2.59 5.07 10.57
N MET A 45 -3.36 6.02 10.02
CA MET A 45 -3.50 7.34 10.61
C MET A 45 -4.13 7.28 12.01
N LYS A 46 -5.14 6.42 12.24
CA LYS A 46 -5.68 6.16 13.59
C LYS A 46 -4.62 5.59 14.54
N LEU A 47 -3.73 4.72 14.04
CA LEU A 47 -2.65 4.17 14.86
C LEU A 47 -1.63 5.24 15.26
N PHE A 48 -1.23 6.11 14.32
CA PHE A 48 -0.33 7.23 14.62
C PHE A 48 -0.97 8.25 15.56
N ALA A 49 -2.26 8.57 15.36
CA ALA A 49 -3.01 9.41 16.29
C ALA A 49 -3.07 8.77 17.69
N SER A 50 -3.37 7.47 17.76
CA SER A 50 -3.34 6.71 19.01
C SER A 50 -1.95 6.70 19.64
N LEU A 51 -0.88 6.60 18.86
CA LEU A 51 0.50 6.68 19.36
C LEU A 51 0.77 8.00 20.08
N ILE A 52 0.37 9.10 19.48
CA ILE A 52 0.59 10.46 20.03
C ILE A 52 -0.26 10.68 21.28
N MET A 53 -1.55 10.32 21.24
CA MET A 53 -2.54 10.60 22.28
C MET A 53 -2.62 9.57 23.42
N CYS A 54 -1.92 8.44 23.30
CA CYS A 54 -1.99 7.33 24.26
C CYS A 54 -1.47 7.75 25.63
N GLU A 55 -2.24 7.49 26.67
CA GLU A 55 -1.90 7.73 28.08
C GLU A 55 -0.83 6.74 28.61
N ASN A 56 -0.78 5.55 28.00
CA ASN A 56 0.18 4.50 28.33
C ASN A 56 1.38 4.54 27.37
N ASP A 57 2.04 3.41 27.20
CA ASP A 57 3.16 3.29 26.28
C ASP A 57 2.73 2.84 24.88
N GLY A 58 3.15 3.58 23.86
CA GLY A 58 2.80 3.31 22.46
C GLY A 58 1.29 3.42 22.21
N ALA A 59 0.78 2.99 21.09
CA ALA A 59 -0.65 2.90 20.80
C ALA A 59 -1.23 1.65 21.48
N CYS A 60 -1.50 1.68 22.79
CA CYS A 60 -1.86 0.50 23.58
C CYS A 60 -3.18 -0.16 23.18
N GLY A 61 -4.11 0.59 22.56
CA GLY A 61 -5.43 0.09 22.15
C GLY A 61 -6.47 0.00 23.27
N GLU A 62 -6.07 0.11 24.53
CA GLU A 62 -6.91 -0.15 25.73
C GLU A 62 -7.30 1.13 26.49
N CYS A 63 -6.41 2.14 26.54
CA CYS A 63 -6.72 3.40 27.22
C CYS A 63 -7.87 4.15 26.52
N ARG A 64 -8.47 5.11 27.23
CA ARG A 64 -9.64 5.85 26.75
C ARG A 64 -9.37 6.54 25.40
N PRO A 65 -8.29 7.32 25.22
CA PRO A 65 -7.96 7.92 23.92
C PRO A 65 -7.85 6.89 22.80
N CYS A 66 -7.12 5.79 22.98
CA CYS A 66 -6.94 4.77 21.96
C CYS A 66 -8.27 4.13 21.51
N ARG A 67 -9.18 3.84 22.45
CA ARG A 67 -10.49 3.25 22.13
C ARG A 67 -11.41 4.24 21.41
N LEU A 68 -11.36 5.51 21.78
CA LEU A 68 -12.21 6.54 21.18
C LEU A 68 -11.67 7.02 19.83
N ILE A 69 -10.34 7.11 19.64
CA ILE A 69 -9.72 7.40 18.34
C ILE A 69 -10.07 6.30 17.32
N ASP A 70 -10.07 5.05 17.74
CA ASP A 70 -10.47 3.94 16.86
C ASP A 70 -11.90 4.12 16.30
N LYS A 71 -12.79 4.69 17.12
CA LYS A 71 -14.18 5.02 16.78
C LYS A 71 -14.36 6.43 16.20
N GLU A 72 -13.30 7.22 16.06
CA GLU A 72 -13.32 8.64 15.65
C GLU A 72 -14.19 9.51 16.57
N ALA A 73 -14.23 9.18 17.84
CA ALA A 73 -15.11 9.79 18.86
C ALA A 73 -14.34 10.43 20.03
N TYR A 74 -13.01 10.60 19.92
CA TYR A 74 -12.23 11.24 20.96
C TYR A 74 -12.35 12.77 20.86
N ALA A 75 -12.71 13.42 21.95
CA ALA A 75 -13.02 14.85 21.98
C ALA A 75 -11.90 15.74 21.45
N ASP A 76 -10.65 15.36 21.69
CA ASP A 76 -9.47 16.14 21.28
C ASP A 76 -8.82 15.66 19.98
N CYS A 77 -9.51 14.81 19.19
CA CYS A 77 -8.99 14.30 17.92
C CYS A 77 -10.06 14.33 16.82
N ASP A 78 -9.93 15.26 15.90
CA ASP A 78 -10.83 15.39 14.74
C ASP A 78 -10.24 14.73 13.49
N PHE A 79 -11.06 13.95 12.79
CA PHE A 79 -10.71 13.31 11.52
C PHE A 79 -11.36 14.04 10.34
N TYR A 80 -10.62 14.21 9.24
CA TYR A 80 -11.08 14.80 7.99
C TYR A 80 -10.71 13.90 6.79
N PRO A 81 -11.52 13.86 5.72
CA PRO A 81 -12.75 14.65 5.57
C PRO A 81 -13.85 14.24 6.55
N LYS A 82 -14.75 15.17 6.88
CA LYS A 82 -15.94 14.88 7.70
C LYS A 82 -16.94 14.04 6.92
N ASP A 83 -17.09 14.36 5.62
CA ASP A 83 -18.00 13.66 4.72
C ASP A 83 -17.32 13.35 3.38
N GLY A 84 -17.53 12.12 2.87
CA GLY A 84 -17.01 11.67 1.59
C GLY A 84 -15.50 11.36 1.61
N ASP A 85 -14.89 11.37 0.41
CA ASP A 85 -13.53 10.86 0.22
C ASP A 85 -12.48 11.97 -0.01
N LYS A 86 -12.90 13.25 -0.05
CA LYS A 86 -12.02 14.38 -0.37
C LYS A 86 -12.09 15.46 0.68
N ILE A 87 -10.95 15.93 1.13
CA ILE A 87 -10.83 17.06 2.04
C ILE A 87 -11.17 18.34 1.25
N LYS A 88 -12.27 18.99 1.65
CA LYS A 88 -12.77 20.23 1.05
C LYS A 88 -12.27 21.46 1.81
N THR A 89 -12.44 22.62 1.20
CA THR A 89 -12.13 23.92 1.84
C THR A 89 -12.89 24.11 3.17
N ALA A 90 -14.14 23.64 3.22
CA ALA A 90 -14.96 23.67 4.43
C ALA A 90 -14.38 22.83 5.59
N ASP A 91 -13.77 21.67 5.27
CA ASP A 91 -13.09 20.85 6.28
C ASP A 91 -11.89 21.60 6.89
N ILE A 92 -11.16 22.35 6.06
CA ILE A 92 -10.02 23.16 6.54
C ILE A 92 -10.52 24.37 7.32
N ASP A 93 -11.63 25.00 6.93
CA ASP A 93 -12.25 26.07 7.72
C ASP A 93 -12.67 25.58 9.11
N ASP A 94 -13.31 24.39 9.19
CA ASP A 94 -13.66 23.76 10.45
C ASP A 94 -12.42 23.45 11.30
N LEU A 95 -11.38 22.86 10.68
CA LEU A 95 -10.11 22.61 11.34
C LEU A 95 -9.51 23.89 11.92
N VAL A 96 -9.33 24.93 11.09
CA VAL A 96 -8.72 26.20 11.50
C VAL A 96 -9.52 26.83 12.65
N SER A 97 -10.86 26.85 12.57
CA SER A 97 -11.72 27.37 13.63
C SER A 97 -11.54 26.63 14.96
N LYS A 98 -11.26 25.34 14.92
CA LYS A 98 -11.08 24.50 16.10
C LYS A 98 -9.66 24.57 16.71
N THR A 99 -8.68 25.09 15.99
CA THR A 99 -7.30 25.21 16.52
C THR A 99 -7.20 26.19 17.69
N ILE A 100 -8.15 27.13 17.83
CA ILE A 100 -8.21 28.07 18.95
C ILE A 100 -8.85 27.47 20.20
N ILE A 101 -9.52 26.32 20.07
CA ILE A 101 -10.18 25.63 21.17
C ILE A 101 -9.14 24.81 21.92
N ARG A 102 -9.03 25.03 23.24
CA ARG A 102 -8.13 24.25 24.08
C ARG A 102 -8.56 22.79 24.14
N PRO A 103 -7.61 21.86 24.24
CA PRO A 103 -7.94 20.45 24.52
C PRO A 103 -8.77 20.31 25.79
N ILE A 104 -9.65 19.31 25.84
CA ILE A 104 -10.57 19.08 26.94
C ILE A 104 -10.07 17.96 27.87
N GLU A 105 -9.56 16.88 27.28
CA GLU A 105 -9.17 15.66 28.01
C GLU A 105 -7.65 15.42 27.95
N SER A 106 -6.92 16.06 27.04
CA SER A 106 -5.48 15.86 26.82
C SER A 106 -4.69 17.17 26.75
N ASP A 107 -3.37 17.08 26.63
CA ASP A 107 -2.51 18.24 26.44
C ASP A 107 -2.43 18.71 24.99
N ILE A 108 -2.96 17.93 24.04
CA ILE A 108 -2.83 18.15 22.60
C ILE A 108 -4.20 18.08 21.93
N ARG A 109 -4.49 19.10 21.09
CA ARG A 109 -5.60 19.07 20.13
C ARG A 109 -5.09 18.54 18.80
N MET A 110 -5.61 17.40 18.36
CA MET A 110 -5.15 16.70 17.17
C MET A 110 -6.13 16.82 16.02
N PHE A 111 -5.60 17.05 14.83
CA PHE A 111 -6.34 17.06 13.57
C PHE A 111 -5.72 16.06 12.61
N VAL A 112 -6.51 15.10 12.12
CA VAL A 112 -6.06 14.03 11.23
C VAL A 112 -6.69 14.22 9.87
N LEU A 113 -5.86 14.53 8.87
CA LEU A 113 -6.25 14.70 7.47
C LEU A 113 -5.91 13.40 6.71
N VAL A 114 -6.90 12.68 6.18
CA VAL A 114 -6.71 11.40 5.48
C VAL A 114 -6.96 11.57 3.99
N GLY A 115 -5.99 11.17 3.14
CA GLY A 115 -6.10 11.30 1.68
C GLY A 115 -5.77 12.71 1.19
N ALA A 116 -4.73 13.33 1.77
CA ALA A 116 -4.36 14.73 1.47
C ALA A 116 -3.93 14.93 0.00
N GLU A 117 -3.56 13.89 -0.74
CA GLU A 117 -3.33 13.95 -2.19
C GLU A 117 -4.57 14.38 -2.98
N ASN A 118 -5.75 14.27 -2.40
CA ASN A 118 -7.02 14.67 -3.03
C ASN A 118 -7.47 16.10 -2.64
N MET A 119 -6.67 16.82 -1.85
CA MET A 119 -6.95 18.23 -1.48
C MET A 119 -6.82 19.14 -2.68
N THR A 120 -7.76 20.09 -2.80
CA THR A 120 -7.61 21.17 -3.78
C THR A 120 -6.48 22.12 -3.39
N ALA A 121 -5.88 22.81 -4.37
CA ALA A 121 -4.85 23.83 -4.10
C ALA A 121 -5.37 24.92 -3.15
N GLU A 122 -6.65 25.26 -3.23
CA GLU A 122 -7.28 26.24 -2.34
C GLU A 122 -7.32 25.74 -0.89
N ALA A 123 -7.71 24.48 -0.66
CA ALA A 123 -7.71 23.86 0.67
C ALA A 123 -6.28 23.78 1.25
N GLN A 124 -5.30 23.45 0.40
CA GLN A 124 -3.89 23.42 0.82
C GLN A 124 -3.37 24.83 1.19
N ASN A 125 -3.73 25.87 0.42
CA ASN A 125 -3.34 27.23 0.74
C ASN A 125 -3.97 27.76 2.04
N LYS A 126 -5.22 27.39 2.33
CA LYS A 126 -5.89 27.79 3.58
C LYS A 126 -5.20 27.29 4.84
N ILE A 127 -4.63 26.08 4.84
CA ILE A 127 -3.98 25.52 6.03
C ILE A 127 -2.57 26.12 6.27
N LEU A 128 -1.96 26.78 5.27
CA LEU A 128 -0.57 27.25 5.35
C LEU A 128 -0.32 28.13 6.56
N LYS A 129 -1.20 29.08 6.85
CA LYS A 129 -1.04 29.98 8.02
C LYS A 129 -0.98 29.21 9.34
N THR A 130 -1.81 28.16 9.48
CA THR A 130 -1.81 27.31 10.68
C THR A 130 -0.55 26.46 10.78
N LEU A 131 0.02 26.04 9.63
CA LEU A 131 1.28 25.31 9.59
C LEU A 131 2.50 26.21 9.86
N GLU A 132 2.43 27.50 9.49
CA GLU A 132 3.49 28.49 9.73
C GLU A 132 3.54 28.93 11.18
N GLU A 133 2.37 29.25 11.74
CA GLU A 133 2.20 29.76 13.10
C GLU A 133 1.26 28.84 13.88
N PRO A 134 1.70 27.62 14.21
CA PRO A 134 0.83 26.65 14.86
C PRO A 134 0.44 27.13 16.26
N PRO A 135 -0.85 27.11 16.60
CA PRO A 135 -1.26 27.38 17.97
C PRO A 135 -0.63 26.38 18.95
N ARG A 136 -0.38 26.82 20.18
CA ARG A 136 0.15 25.93 21.22
C ARG A 136 -0.78 24.74 21.41
N ASN A 137 -0.19 23.59 21.65
CA ASN A 137 -0.91 22.33 21.90
C ASN A 137 -1.73 21.82 20.70
N VAL A 138 -1.43 22.23 19.47
CA VAL A 138 -2.02 21.69 18.25
C VAL A 138 -1.03 20.76 17.56
N CYS A 139 -1.50 19.58 17.13
CA CYS A 139 -0.76 18.66 16.28
C CYS A 139 -1.61 18.29 15.06
N ILE A 140 -1.06 18.44 13.86
CA ILE A 140 -1.72 18.11 12.60
C ILE A 140 -1.04 16.88 11.99
N LEU A 141 -1.82 15.82 11.80
CA LEU A 141 -1.36 14.56 11.21
C LEU A 141 -1.95 14.43 9.80
N ILE A 142 -1.11 14.56 8.78
CA ILE A 142 -1.51 14.54 7.37
C ILE A 142 -1.12 13.18 6.78
N GLY A 143 -2.10 12.42 6.28
CA GLY A 143 -1.89 11.14 5.61
C GLY A 143 -2.14 11.26 4.11
N ALA A 144 -1.20 10.76 3.31
CA ALA A 144 -1.31 10.73 1.86
C ALA A 144 -0.76 9.42 1.28
N THR A 145 -1.32 8.96 0.17
CA THR A 145 -0.74 7.83 -0.57
C THR A 145 0.47 8.24 -1.40
N THR A 146 0.54 9.49 -1.78
CA THR A 146 1.67 10.15 -2.47
C THR A 146 1.69 11.63 -2.12
N ASP A 147 2.88 12.22 -2.10
CA ASP A 147 3.03 13.67 -1.86
C ASP A 147 3.15 14.50 -3.13
N ASN A 148 2.99 13.89 -4.31
CA ASN A 148 3.13 14.57 -5.60
C ASN A 148 2.10 15.69 -5.81
N ALA A 149 0.88 15.51 -5.30
CA ALA A 149 -0.19 16.50 -5.40
C ALA A 149 -0.14 17.58 -4.31
N LEU A 150 0.76 17.46 -3.33
CA LEU A 150 0.92 18.44 -2.27
C LEU A 150 1.83 19.58 -2.71
N LEU A 151 1.41 20.80 -2.39
CA LEU A 151 2.17 22.01 -2.69
C LEU A 151 3.54 21.99 -1.97
N PRO A 152 4.60 22.48 -2.62
CA PRO A 152 5.92 22.60 -1.99
C PRO A 152 5.88 23.41 -0.68
N THR A 153 4.99 24.41 -0.61
CA THR A 153 4.76 25.25 0.56
C THR A 153 4.19 24.49 1.76
N VAL A 154 3.32 23.48 1.52
CA VAL A 154 2.86 22.58 2.58
C VAL A 154 3.99 21.64 3.00
N LYS A 155 4.66 21.01 2.02
CA LYS A 155 5.74 20.03 2.29
C LYS A 155 6.90 20.62 3.10
N SER A 156 7.22 21.88 2.91
CA SER A 156 8.30 22.56 3.65
C SER A 156 8.00 22.86 5.12
N ARG A 157 6.72 22.76 5.54
CA ARG A 157 6.25 23.11 6.89
C ARG A 157 5.81 21.91 7.73
N VAL A 158 5.92 20.72 7.18
CA VAL A 158 5.53 19.47 7.85
C VAL A 158 6.71 18.51 7.96
N LYS A 159 6.78 17.76 9.02
CA LYS A 159 7.77 16.68 9.14
C LYS A 159 7.33 15.47 8.35
N ARG A 160 7.99 15.24 7.21
CA ARG A 160 7.70 14.09 6.34
C ARG A 160 8.26 12.80 6.93
N LEU A 161 7.41 11.76 6.96
CA LEU A 161 7.74 10.41 7.38
C LEU A 161 7.14 9.41 6.37
N ASP A 162 7.96 8.49 5.89
CA ASP A 162 7.54 7.51 4.90
C ASP A 162 7.22 6.16 5.56
N VAL A 163 6.11 5.56 5.16
CA VAL A 163 5.76 4.16 5.42
C VAL A 163 5.89 3.42 4.11
N PRO A 164 7.04 2.79 3.84
CA PRO A 164 7.27 2.09 2.57
C PRO A 164 6.38 0.84 2.45
N PRO A 165 6.22 0.28 1.24
CA PRO A 165 5.64 -1.03 1.06
C PRO A 165 6.38 -2.07 1.90
N PHE A 166 5.64 -3.01 2.47
CA PHE A 166 6.19 -4.08 3.31
C PHE A 166 6.72 -5.24 2.45
N SER A 167 7.74 -5.92 2.94
CA SER A 167 8.23 -7.15 2.32
C SER A 167 7.21 -8.30 2.45
N ASP A 168 7.27 -9.26 1.54
CA ASP A 168 6.40 -10.45 1.57
C ASP A 168 6.48 -11.19 2.91
N GLY A 169 7.68 -11.24 3.51
CA GLY A 169 7.91 -11.87 4.80
C GLY A 169 7.23 -11.14 5.96
N GLU A 170 7.19 -9.81 5.94
CA GLU A 170 6.48 -9.01 6.94
C GLU A 170 4.97 -9.19 6.79
N ILE A 171 4.46 -9.18 5.55
CA ILE A 171 3.04 -9.39 5.26
C ILE A 171 2.61 -10.80 5.69
N LYS A 172 3.38 -11.84 5.36
CA LYS A 172 3.11 -13.23 5.79
C LYS A 172 3.02 -13.35 7.31
N ARG A 173 3.93 -12.72 8.04
CA ARG A 173 3.90 -12.70 9.52
C ARG A 173 2.70 -11.95 10.09
N ALA A 174 2.31 -10.86 9.44
CA ALA A 174 1.18 -10.06 9.91
C ALA A 174 -0.17 -10.72 9.66
N LEU A 175 -0.33 -11.35 8.49
CA LEU A 175 -1.60 -11.89 8.01
C LEU A 175 -1.78 -13.39 8.28
N GLY A 176 -0.70 -14.16 8.49
CA GLY A 176 -0.74 -15.62 8.51
C GLY A 176 -1.70 -16.25 9.51
N ASP A 177 -1.92 -15.61 10.66
CA ASP A 177 -2.85 -16.09 11.68
C ASP A 177 -4.33 -15.89 11.30
N GLU A 178 -4.63 -14.76 10.62
CA GLU A 178 -5.99 -14.38 10.24
C GLU A 178 -6.41 -14.94 8.87
N TYR A 179 -5.43 -15.31 8.03
CA TYR A 179 -5.62 -15.81 6.65
C TYR A 179 -4.92 -17.16 6.47
N PRO A 180 -5.56 -18.29 6.89
CA PRO A 180 -4.90 -19.58 7.06
C PRO A 180 -4.55 -20.30 5.75
N ASP A 181 -5.21 -19.98 4.63
CA ASP A 181 -4.88 -20.56 3.33
C ASP A 181 -3.59 -19.97 2.78
N LYS A 182 -2.49 -20.69 2.97
CA LYS A 182 -1.14 -20.25 2.58
C LYS A 182 -0.99 -20.02 1.07
N ALA A 183 -1.58 -20.89 0.24
CA ALA A 183 -1.46 -20.78 -1.21
C ALA A 183 -2.21 -19.55 -1.73
N LYS A 184 -3.41 -19.33 -1.23
CA LYS A 184 -4.22 -18.16 -1.53
C LYS A 184 -3.55 -16.88 -1.03
N LEU A 185 -2.95 -16.91 0.16
CA LEU A 185 -2.22 -15.77 0.73
C LEU A 185 -0.97 -15.43 -0.11
N GLU A 186 -0.21 -16.42 -0.57
CA GLU A 186 0.95 -16.19 -1.45
C GLU A 186 0.55 -15.52 -2.77
N SER A 187 -0.55 -15.97 -3.38
CA SER A 187 -1.08 -15.34 -4.59
C SER A 187 -1.56 -13.91 -4.36
N ALA A 188 -2.22 -13.67 -3.22
CA ALA A 188 -2.67 -12.34 -2.83
C ALA A 188 -1.50 -11.39 -2.54
N ILE A 189 -0.42 -11.87 -1.92
CA ILE A 189 0.82 -11.11 -1.67
C ILE A 189 1.47 -10.70 -2.98
N ALA A 190 1.55 -11.60 -3.96
CA ALA A 190 2.08 -11.28 -5.28
C ALA A 190 1.31 -10.14 -5.98
N LEU A 191 0.00 -10.05 -5.78
CA LEU A 191 -0.83 -8.95 -6.28
C LEU A 191 -0.71 -7.66 -5.46
N GLY A 192 -0.48 -7.78 -4.17
CA GLY A 192 -0.56 -6.67 -3.23
C GLY A 192 0.54 -5.63 -3.37
N GLY A 193 1.68 -5.96 -4.01
CA GLY A 193 2.80 -5.05 -4.22
C GLY A 193 3.30 -4.41 -2.92
N GLY A 194 3.40 -5.17 -1.85
CA GLY A 194 3.82 -4.70 -0.53
C GLY A 194 2.77 -3.91 0.26
N LYS A 195 1.51 -3.85 -0.22
CA LYS A 195 0.40 -3.11 0.40
C LYS A 195 -0.56 -4.08 1.07
N ILE A 196 -0.64 -4.05 2.38
CA ILE A 196 -1.46 -4.99 3.17
C ILE A 196 -2.95 -4.91 2.79
N GLY A 197 -3.49 -3.71 2.60
CA GLY A 197 -4.89 -3.55 2.21
C GLY A 197 -5.19 -4.15 0.84
N SER A 198 -4.26 -4.02 -0.11
CA SER A 198 -4.38 -4.65 -1.43
C SER A 198 -4.31 -6.18 -1.33
N VAL A 199 -3.43 -6.72 -0.47
CA VAL A 199 -3.35 -8.17 -0.21
C VAL A 199 -4.64 -8.70 0.39
N ILE A 200 -5.18 -8.03 1.42
CA ILE A 200 -6.45 -8.43 2.05
C ILE A 200 -7.58 -8.43 1.01
N LYS A 201 -7.66 -7.38 0.20
CA LYS A 201 -8.65 -7.28 -0.86
C LYS A 201 -8.50 -8.42 -1.88
N ALA A 202 -7.29 -8.66 -2.37
CA ALA A 202 -7.02 -9.73 -3.32
C ALA A 202 -7.36 -11.13 -2.75
N TYR A 203 -7.09 -11.35 -1.47
CA TYR A 203 -7.45 -12.59 -0.78
C TYR A 203 -8.97 -12.76 -0.66
N THR A 204 -9.71 -11.72 -0.28
CA THR A 204 -11.16 -11.79 -0.06
C THR A 204 -11.95 -11.88 -1.35
N ASP A 205 -11.55 -11.15 -2.39
CA ASP A 205 -12.27 -11.08 -3.66
C ASP A 205 -12.09 -12.35 -4.54
N GLY A 206 -11.13 -13.24 -4.22
CA GLY A 206 -10.81 -14.43 -4.98
C GLY A 206 -10.23 -14.16 -6.38
N ASN A 207 -9.90 -12.91 -6.70
CA ASN A 207 -9.32 -12.54 -8.00
C ASN A 207 -7.90 -13.07 -8.15
N ALA A 208 -7.16 -13.18 -7.05
CA ALA A 208 -5.81 -13.73 -7.04
C ALA A 208 -5.78 -15.18 -7.51
N GLU A 209 -6.70 -16.01 -7.01
CA GLU A 209 -6.79 -17.42 -7.37
C GLU A 209 -7.14 -17.61 -8.85
N LYS A 210 -8.10 -16.85 -9.37
CA LYS A 210 -8.48 -16.89 -10.79
C LYS A 210 -7.31 -16.49 -11.69
N MET A 211 -6.60 -15.45 -11.34
CA MET A 211 -5.44 -14.99 -12.09
C MET A 211 -4.28 -15.98 -11.98
N GLN A 212 -4.07 -16.59 -10.82
CA GLN A 212 -3.06 -17.64 -10.64
C GLN A 212 -3.36 -18.87 -11.50
N ALA A 213 -4.62 -19.34 -11.51
CA ALA A 213 -5.03 -20.43 -12.38
C ALA A 213 -4.80 -20.09 -13.86
N PHE A 214 -5.10 -18.87 -14.26
CA PHE A 214 -4.85 -18.38 -15.62
C PHE A 214 -3.34 -18.31 -15.94
N CYS A 215 -2.50 -17.80 -15.06
CA CYS A 215 -1.05 -17.78 -15.25
C CYS A 215 -0.46 -19.19 -15.38
N ARG A 216 -0.94 -20.15 -14.58
CA ARG A 216 -0.56 -21.56 -14.69
C ARG A 216 -1.01 -22.16 -16.02
N GLU A 217 -2.24 -21.88 -16.47
CA GLU A 217 -2.71 -22.31 -17.78
C GLU A 217 -1.80 -21.79 -18.89
N VAL A 218 -1.39 -20.51 -18.84
CA VAL A 218 -0.43 -19.90 -19.79
C VAL A 218 0.93 -20.62 -19.75
N LEU A 219 1.51 -20.80 -18.56
CA LEU A 219 2.83 -21.44 -18.43
C LEU A 219 2.81 -22.91 -18.90
N PHE A 220 1.81 -23.67 -18.50
CA PHE A 220 1.84 -25.12 -18.68
C PHE A 220 1.11 -25.62 -19.94
N SER A 221 0.08 -24.91 -20.40
CA SER A 221 -0.77 -25.37 -21.51
C SER A 221 -0.50 -24.69 -22.85
N MET A 222 0.16 -23.54 -22.88
CA MET A 222 0.46 -22.83 -24.13
C MET A 222 1.48 -23.59 -24.98
N ARG A 223 1.13 -23.89 -26.25
CA ARG A 223 1.95 -24.69 -27.17
C ARG A 223 2.15 -24.06 -28.55
N SER A 224 1.33 -23.09 -28.91
CA SER A 224 1.31 -22.54 -30.27
C SER A 224 0.98 -21.04 -30.31
N SER A 225 1.25 -20.42 -31.46
CA SER A 225 0.85 -19.03 -31.71
C SER A 225 -0.67 -18.81 -31.67
N LYS A 226 -1.48 -19.86 -31.94
CA LYS A 226 -2.94 -19.79 -31.77
C LYS A 226 -3.32 -19.63 -30.29
N ASP A 227 -2.58 -20.30 -29.39
CA ASP A 227 -2.80 -20.16 -27.94
C ASP A 227 -2.44 -18.74 -27.48
N VAL A 228 -1.41 -18.14 -28.05
CA VAL A 228 -1.03 -16.74 -27.76
C VAL A 228 -2.23 -15.82 -28.01
N ALA A 229 -2.88 -15.90 -29.17
CA ALA A 229 -4.05 -15.10 -29.50
C ALA A 229 -5.24 -15.36 -28.54
N LYS A 230 -5.46 -16.64 -28.17
CA LYS A 230 -6.49 -17.03 -27.20
C LYS A 230 -6.25 -16.42 -25.81
N TYR A 231 -5.00 -16.46 -25.32
CA TYR A 231 -4.68 -15.93 -24.00
C TYR A 231 -4.59 -14.40 -23.99
N SER A 232 -4.05 -13.79 -25.04
CA SER A 232 -3.96 -12.33 -25.19
C SER A 232 -5.33 -11.69 -25.13
N SER A 233 -6.36 -12.28 -25.73
CA SER A 233 -7.73 -11.75 -25.71
C SER A 233 -8.35 -11.65 -24.29
N LYS A 234 -7.80 -12.36 -23.32
CA LYS A 234 -8.24 -12.33 -21.90
C LYS A 234 -7.49 -11.29 -21.06
N ILE A 235 -6.42 -10.71 -21.62
CA ILE A 235 -5.57 -9.72 -20.93
C ILE A 235 -5.89 -8.33 -21.48
N ASN A 236 -6.18 -7.39 -20.57
CA ASN A 236 -6.53 -6.02 -20.90
C ASN A 236 -5.82 -5.02 -19.98
N LYS A 237 -6.12 -3.73 -20.13
CA LYS A 237 -5.50 -2.64 -19.35
C LYS A 237 -5.71 -2.82 -17.83
N ASP A 238 -6.84 -3.40 -17.43
CA ASP A 238 -7.22 -3.48 -16.02
C ASP A 238 -6.52 -4.63 -15.28
N ASN A 239 -6.22 -5.73 -16.01
CA ASN A 239 -5.66 -6.94 -15.41
C ASN A 239 -4.21 -7.26 -15.80
N ILE A 240 -3.58 -6.52 -16.72
CA ILE A 240 -2.21 -6.79 -17.18
C ILE A 240 -1.16 -6.71 -16.07
N LYS A 241 -1.33 -5.77 -15.12
CA LYS A 241 -0.40 -5.63 -14.00
C LYS A 241 -0.49 -6.83 -13.07
N ASP A 242 -1.70 -7.28 -12.77
CA ASP A 242 -1.96 -8.45 -11.94
C ASP A 242 -1.43 -9.72 -12.62
N PHE A 243 -1.66 -9.85 -13.93
CA PHE A 243 -1.13 -10.94 -14.73
C PHE A 243 0.40 -11.03 -14.64
N ILE A 244 1.13 -9.92 -14.87
CA ILE A 244 2.60 -9.91 -14.80
C ILE A 244 3.08 -10.21 -13.37
N SER A 245 2.47 -9.63 -12.36
CA SER A 245 2.86 -9.81 -10.96
C SER A 245 2.73 -11.27 -10.50
N ILE A 246 1.59 -11.90 -10.78
CA ILE A 246 1.38 -13.32 -10.44
C ILE A 246 2.26 -14.23 -11.30
N LEU A 247 2.43 -13.93 -12.58
CA LEU A 247 3.28 -14.71 -13.46
C LEU A 247 4.73 -14.72 -12.98
N LYS A 248 5.26 -13.58 -12.51
CA LYS A 248 6.58 -13.50 -11.86
C LYS A 248 6.66 -14.37 -10.62
N SER A 249 5.64 -14.36 -9.78
CA SER A 249 5.57 -15.21 -8.58
C SER A 249 5.56 -16.70 -8.93
N GLU A 250 4.78 -17.10 -9.94
CA GLU A 250 4.74 -18.49 -10.40
C GLU A 250 6.10 -18.95 -10.98
N VAL A 251 6.75 -18.09 -11.80
CA VAL A 251 8.09 -18.37 -12.34
C VAL A 251 9.14 -18.49 -11.22
N ALA A 252 9.09 -17.60 -10.23
CA ALA A 252 9.98 -17.66 -9.06
C ALA A 252 9.75 -18.96 -8.24
N ASN A 253 8.50 -19.36 -8.05
CA ASN A 253 8.18 -20.62 -7.37
C ASN A 253 8.73 -21.85 -8.12
N LEU A 254 8.66 -21.86 -9.46
CA LEU A 254 9.25 -22.92 -10.28
C LEU A 254 10.77 -22.98 -10.16
N LEU A 255 11.44 -21.82 -10.08
CA LEU A 255 12.90 -21.75 -9.89
C LEU A 255 13.37 -22.29 -8.53
N VAL A 256 12.58 -22.04 -7.47
CA VAL A 256 13.01 -22.33 -6.09
C VAL A 256 12.49 -23.67 -5.56
N LYS A 257 11.22 -23.98 -5.81
CA LYS A 257 10.53 -25.09 -5.12
C LYS A 257 10.27 -26.33 -5.98
N ASP A 258 10.18 -26.20 -7.29
CA ASP A 258 9.60 -27.22 -8.16
C ASP A 258 10.37 -27.42 -9.48
N ASN A 259 11.71 -27.44 -9.42
CA ASN A 259 12.56 -27.60 -10.61
C ASN A 259 12.19 -28.87 -11.41
N ARG A 260 11.83 -29.98 -10.74
CA ARG A 260 11.39 -31.22 -11.42
C ARG A 260 10.08 -31.04 -12.20
N LYS A 261 9.10 -30.31 -11.64
CA LYS A 261 7.84 -30.00 -12.36
C LYS A 261 8.06 -29.05 -13.53
N ALA A 262 9.02 -28.14 -13.44
CA ALA A 262 9.35 -27.24 -14.54
C ALA A 262 9.87 -28.04 -15.75
N GLU A 263 10.71 -29.05 -15.54
CA GLU A 263 11.25 -29.93 -16.57
C GLU A 263 10.14 -30.78 -17.25
N ASP A 264 9.18 -31.28 -16.49
CA ASP A 264 8.02 -32.03 -17.02
C ASP A 264 7.18 -31.20 -18.01
N TYR A 265 7.19 -29.87 -17.88
CA TYR A 265 6.50 -28.95 -18.79
C TYR A 265 7.42 -28.30 -19.83
N GLY A 266 8.67 -28.75 -19.93
CA GLY A 266 9.63 -28.28 -20.93
C GLY A 266 10.33 -26.98 -20.61
N TYR A 267 10.44 -26.60 -19.32
CA TYR A 267 11.21 -25.48 -18.87
C TYR A 267 12.54 -25.93 -18.24
N VAL A 268 13.63 -25.43 -18.76
CA VAL A 268 14.93 -25.50 -18.09
C VAL A 268 15.18 -24.23 -17.28
N THR A 269 16.06 -24.29 -16.29
CA THR A 269 16.38 -23.16 -15.40
C THR A 269 16.72 -21.87 -16.17
N GLY A 270 17.49 -21.99 -17.27
CA GLY A 270 17.84 -20.86 -18.13
C GLY A 270 16.65 -20.16 -18.78
N ALA A 271 15.64 -20.94 -19.21
CA ALA A 271 14.39 -20.40 -19.75
C ALA A 271 13.60 -19.60 -18.69
N LEU A 272 13.50 -20.15 -17.47
CA LEU A 272 12.79 -19.48 -16.37
C LEU A 272 13.48 -18.17 -15.93
N ILE A 273 14.81 -18.13 -15.93
CA ILE A 273 15.58 -16.91 -15.64
C ILE A 273 15.30 -15.87 -16.74
N ALA A 274 15.40 -16.23 -18.02
CA ALA A 274 15.12 -15.33 -19.14
C ALA A 274 13.68 -14.78 -19.09
N ILE A 275 12.69 -15.62 -18.75
CA ILE A 275 11.30 -15.19 -18.56
C ILE A 275 11.18 -14.23 -17.38
N SER A 276 11.86 -14.48 -16.27
CA SER A 276 11.83 -13.60 -15.08
C SER A 276 12.38 -12.21 -15.37
N ASP A 277 13.51 -12.15 -16.09
CA ASP A 277 14.15 -10.88 -16.50
C ASP A 277 13.26 -10.09 -17.47
N MET A 278 12.70 -10.76 -18.46
CA MET A 278 11.76 -10.17 -19.41
C MET A 278 10.51 -9.62 -18.68
N LEU A 279 9.92 -10.37 -17.75
CA LEU A 279 8.76 -9.91 -16.97
C LEU A 279 9.08 -8.65 -16.16
N SER A 280 10.29 -8.56 -15.61
CA SER A 280 10.75 -7.38 -14.86
C SER A 280 10.93 -6.15 -15.77
N GLU A 281 11.38 -6.35 -17.01
CA GLU A 281 11.44 -5.29 -18.03
C GLU A 281 10.04 -4.81 -18.44
N LYS A 282 9.10 -5.73 -18.68
CA LYS A 282 7.72 -5.39 -19.08
C LYS A 282 6.93 -4.70 -17.97
N GLU A 283 7.16 -5.08 -16.71
CA GLU A 283 6.59 -4.38 -15.55
C GLU A 283 7.04 -2.91 -15.52
N ARG A 284 8.34 -2.63 -15.76
CA ARG A 284 8.84 -1.26 -15.87
C ARG A 284 8.20 -0.51 -17.05
N ALA A 285 8.07 -1.17 -18.22
CA ALA A 285 7.42 -0.55 -19.37
C ALA A 285 5.96 -0.12 -19.07
N LEU A 286 5.21 -0.94 -18.33
CA LEU A 286 3.85 -0.58 -17.89
C LEU A 286 3.82 0.60 -16.91
N TYR A 287 4.85 0.75 -16.09
CA TYR A 287 4.98 1.93 -15.23
C TYR A 287 5.12 3.22 -16.05
N TYR A 288 5.77 3.16 -17.23
CA TYR A 288 5.88 4.26 -18.19
C TYR A 288 4.76 4.30 -19.23
N ASN A 289 3.57 3.76 -18.91
CA ASN A 289 2.37 3.79 -19.74
C ASN A 289 2.47 3.07 -21.11
N ALA A 290 3.27 2.00 -21.23
CA ALA A 290 3.26 1.15 -22.41
C ALA A 290 1.87 0.56 -22.68
N ASN A 291 1.56 0.30 -23.94
CA ASN A 291 0.29 -0.29 -24.35
C ASN A 291 0.13 -1.71 -23.78
N ALA A 292 -0.93 -1.92 -22.98
CA ALA A 292 -1.18 -3.17 -22.26
C ALA A 292 -1.30 -4.38 -23.18
N VAL A 293 -1.97 -4.24 -24.34
CA VAL A 293 -2.16 -5.35 -25.28
C VAL A 293 -0.83 -5.74 -25.92
N MET A 294 -0.03 -4.76 -26.35
CA MET A 294 1.31 -5.03 -26.92
C MET A 294 2.23 -5.68 -25.89
N VAL A 295 2.14 -5.27 -24.63
CA VAL A 295 2.92 -5.88 -23.55
C VAL A 295 2.46 -7.33 -23.33
N ALA A 296 1.15 -7.59 -23.29
CA ALA A 296 0.62 -8.95 -23.16
C ALA A 296 1.10 -9.88 -24.28
N ASP A 297 0.97 -9.43 -25.54
CA ASP A 297 1.43 -10.21 -26.71
C ASP A 297 2.93 -10.48 -26.63
N SER A 298 3.72 -9.48 -26.29
CA SER A 298 5.18 -9.61 -26.14
C SER A 298 5.56 -10.62 -25.05
N VAL A 299 4.85 -10.61 -23.91
CA VAL A 299 5.06 -11.55 -22.79
C VAL A 299 4.74 -12.97 -23.23
N LEU A 300 3.57 -13.18 -23.82
CA LEU A 300 3.12 -14.52 -24.25
C LEU A 300 4.01 -15.10 -25.34
N LEU A 301 4.40 -14.30 -26.32
CA LEU A 301 5.35 -14.71 -27.39
C LEU A 301 6.73 -15.04 -26.84
N ALA A 302 7.23 -14.26 -25.88
CA ALA A 302 8.52 -14.52 -25.25
C ALA A 302 8.51 -15.82 -24.45
N ILE A 303 7.45 -16.09 -23.66
CA ILE A 303 7.30 -17.36 -22.94
C ILE A 303 7.29 -18.54 -23.91
N LEU A 304 6.53 -18.44 -25.00
CA LEU A 304 6.47 -19.47 -26.02
C LEU A 304 7.85 -19.67 -26.69
N GLY A 305 8.54 -18.57 -27.02
CA GLY A 305 9.86 -18.58 -27.63
C GLY A 305 10.92 -19.24 -26.76
N GLU A 306 10.98 -18.89 -25.46
CA GLU A 306 11.92 -19.51 -24.53
C GLU A 306 11.64 -21.02 -24.35
N LYS A 307 10.38 -21.41 -24.31
CA LYS A 307 9.98 -22.83 -24.22
C LYS A 307 10.51 -23.66 -25.41
N TYR A 308 10.44 -23.10 -26.63
CA TYR A 308 10.94 -23.79 -27.83
C TYR A 308 12.45 -23.72 -28.02
N LYS A 309 13.10 -22.62 -27.63
CA LYS A 309 14.54 -22.42 -27.72
C LYS A 309 15.31 -23.48 -26.95
N TRP A 310 14.82 -23.84 -25.76
CA TRP A 310 15.49 -24.81 -24.89
C TRP A 310 15.06 -26.28 -25.10
N GLN A 311 14.00 -26.53 -25.87
CA GLN A 311 13.62 -27.91 -26.28
C GLN A 311 14.48 -28.45 -27.44
N LYS A 312 15.25 -27.59 -28.10
CA LYS A 312 16.12 -27.95 -29.23
C LYS A 312 17.58 -28.19 -28.83
N LEU A 313 17.93 -28.02 -27.58
CA LEU A 313 19.23 -28.32 -26.98
C LEU A 313 19.17 -29.63 -26.20
#